data_c2f9edbe49c6751c7ee9649ea47c8b8c
#
_entry.id   c2f9edbe49c6751c7ee9649ea47c8b8c
#
_cell.length_a   1.000
_cell.length_b   1.000
_cell.length_c   1.000
_cell.angle_alpha   90.00
_cell.angle_beta   90.00
_cell.angle_gamma   90.00
#
_symmetry.space_group_name_H-M   'P 1'
#
loop_
_entity.id
_entity.type
_entity.pdbx_description
1 polymer ?
#
loop_
_entity_poly.entity_id
_entity_poly.type
_entity_poly.pdbx_seq_one_letter_code
_entity_poly.pdbx_strand_id
1 'polypeptide(L)'
;MAPQLMPRFSTIFLLFAAFLLHHVSAYTPLSDTTLKNLPSPGTDFDIHTGALLAPILIPRVPGTEGSTKVLSHFVDFFQTHLPKWTVAFQNSTSKTPATGSRDVPFVNLILTRDPPWAQPGNVGRLALVAHYDSKVEPKGFIGATDSAAPCAMIMHAARSVDEALTRKWEKMVKDGVDENRGQEQGLQILLLDGEEAFVDWTDTDSLYGARSLAEAMHAEPHPALSIYRTPLHSISLFMLLDLLGAPGPAVPSYWKTTHWAYKHMATLESRLRSPAIATAKSTPATPFLVDAEKKNGPWLGPMMQDDHVPFLKRGVEILHLIPHPFPDAWHKITDDGEHLDPASVEDWAMITTAFVAEWMDLEGYFPAAKKQVGRAAEEAGRKTELPATLQDWRLRCVYCGTVYILVNQQISIYKAADRSASSPIYHLSPSHRKTQVLRNLTAILVWIQASTEHYSKAAMVNPTQ
;
A
#
# COMPACT_ATOMS: atom_id res chain seq x y z
N MET A 1 47.31 31.71 -49.11
CA MET A 1 46.80 32.04 -47.78
C MET A 1 45.37 31.55 -47.68
N ALA A 2 45.13 30.43 -47.04
CA ALA A 2 43.80 29.92 -46.74
C ALA A 2 43.55 30.06 -45.25
N PRO A 3 42.39 30.56 -44.76
CA PRO A 3 42.15 30.69 -43.33
C PRO A 3 41.69 29.37 -42.77
N GLN A 4 42.31 28.98 -41.69
CA GLN A 4 41.91 27.88 -40.80
C GLN A 4 40.54 28.17 -40.19
N LEU A 5 39.55 27.39 -40.57
CA LEU A 5 38.24 27.31 -39.91
C LEU A 5 38.04 25.86 -39.44
N MET A 6 38.44 25.58 -38.21
CA MET A 6 37.90 24.55 -37.34
C MET A 6 38.60 24.60 -35.96
N PRO A 7 37.92 24.99 -34.91
CA PRO A 7 37.55 24.00 -33.87
C PRO A 7 36.27 24.35 -33.08
N ARG A 8 35.21 24.85 -33.70
CA ARG A 8 33.98 25.17 -32.97
C ARG A 8 32.97 24.04 -32.88
N PHE A 9 33.04 23.08 -33.78
CA PHE A 9 32.11 21.93 -33.76
C PHE A 9 32.43 20.89 -32.71
N SER A 10 33.70 20.70 -32.36
CA SER A 10 34.12 19.70 -31.38
C SER A 10 33.69 20.07 -29.94
N THR A 11 33.70 21.35 -29.60
CA THR A 11 33.38 21.86 -28.24
C THR A 11 31.85 21.79 -27.99
N ILE A 12 31.04 22.08 -29.02
CA ILE A 12 29.56 21.96 -28.91
C ILE A 12 29.12 20.48 -28.79
N PHE A 13 29.77 19.58 -29.50
CA PHE A 13 29.48 18.14 -29.40
C PHE A 13 29.87 17.55 -28.04
N LEU A 14 30.98 17.99 -27.46
CA LEU A 14 31.45 17.62 -26.12
C LEU A 14 30.51 18.16 -25.03
N LEU A 15 29.99 19.39 -25.18
CA LEU A 15 29.03 19.98 -24.26
C LEU A 15 27.66 19.28 -24.37
N PHE A 16 27.24 18.89 -25.56
CA PHE A 16 25.99 18.14 -25.78
C PHE A 16 26.11 16.70 -25.28
N ALA A 17 27.26 16.06 -25.46
CA ALA A 17 27.54 14.73 -24.90
C ALA A 17 27.64 14.76 -23.37
N ALA A 18 28.24 15.80 -22.78
CA ALA A 18 28.27 16.01 -21.34
C ALA A 18 26.88 16.30 -20.76
N PHE A 19 26.01 17.02 -21.50
CA PHE A 19 24.64 17.27 -21.09
C PHE A 19 23.78 16.01 -21.16
N LEU A 20 24.02 15.13 -22.15
CA LEU A 20 23.35 13.83 -22.27
C LEU A 20 23.81 12.81 -21.22
N LEU A 21 25.02 12.94 -20.68
CA LEU A 21 25.54 12.06 -19.64
C LEU A 21 25.07 12.43 -18.21
N HIS A 22 24.43 13.59 -18.03
CA HIS A 22 23.89 14.04 -16.73
C HIS A 22 22.43 13.63 -16.47
N HIS A 23 21.79 12.88 -17.36
CA HIS A 23 20.38 12.50 -17.22
C HIS A 23 20.15 10.98 -17.12
N VAL A 24 21.02 10.24 -16.43
CA VAL A 24 20.74 8.83 -16.14
C VAL A 24 21.08 8.53 -14.68
N SER A 25 20.38 9.19 -13.78
CA SER A 25 20.11 8.61 -12.47
C SER A 25 18.69 9.03 -12.08
N ALA A 26 17.76 8.12 -12.23
CA ALA A 26 16.34 8.40 -11.96
C ALA A 26 16.03 8.53 -10.45
N TYR A 27 17.02 8.32 -9.59
CA TYR A 27 16.90 8.38 -8.12
C TYR A 27 18.28 8.54 -7.50
N THR A 28 18.32 9.08 -6.27
CA THR A 28 19.54 9.19 -5.46
C THR A 28 19.68 7.92 -4.60
N PRO A 29 20.75 7.12 -4.78
CA PRO A 29 20.96 5.95 -3.93
C PRO A 29 21.06 6.34 -2.47
N LEU A 30 20.42 5.58 -1.59
CA LEU A 30 20.58 5.74 -0.14
C LEU A 30 22.04 5.51 0.26
N SER A 31 22.56 6.34 1.16
CA SER A 31 23.88 6.11 1.75
C SER A 31 23.85 4.82 2.60
N ASP A 32 25.03 4.23 2.82
CA ASP A 32 25.17 3.06 3.71
C ASP A 32 24.70 3.40 5.14
N THR A 33 24.90 4.66 5.55
CA THR A 33 24.40 5.14 6.84
C THR A 33 22.88 5.12 6.89
N THR A 34 22.20 5.59 5.85
CA THR A 34 20.74 5.56 5.77
C THR A 34 20.23 4.14 5.72
N LEU A 35 20.79 3.27 4.87
CA LEU A 35 20.41 1.85 4.79
C LEU A 35 20.54 1.14 6.14
N LYS A 36 21.63 1.39 6.86
CA LYS A 36 21.86 0.80 8.18
C LYS A 36 20.86 1.25 9.25
N ASN A 37 20.31 2.44 9.09
CA ASN A 37 19.38 3.04 10.05
C ASN A 37 17.91 3.04 9.58
N LEU A 38 17.59 2.34 8.48
CA LEU A 38 16.19 2.12 8.11
C LEU A 38 15.44 1.44 9.28
N PRO A 39 14.17 1.83 9.51
CA PRO A 39 13.37 1.19 10.56
C PRO A 39 13.27 -0.32 10.32
N SER A 40 13.64 -1.12 11.33
CA SER A 40 13.43 -2.57 11.32
C SER A 40 12.00 -2.89 11.78
N PRO A 41 11.38 -3.97 11.27
CA PRO A 41 10.06 -4.42 11.73
C PRO A 41 10.04 -4.77 13.22
N GLY A 42 11.15 -5.28 13.77
CA GLY A 42 11.22 -5.70 15.16
C GLY A 42 10.22 -6.81 15.48
N THR A 43 9.40 -6.61 16.52
CA THR A 43 8.36 -7.58 16.95
C THR A 43 7.06 -7.48 16.13
N ASP A 44 6.93 -6.57 15.20
CA ASP A 44 5.70 -6.40 14.42
C ASP A 44 5.36 -7.60 13.53
N PHE A 45 6.36 -8.42 13.23
CA PHE A 45 6.23 -9.66 12.44
C PHE A 45 6.20 -10.93 13.29
N ASP A 46 6.13 -10.81 14.63
CA ASP A 46 5.85 -11.97 15.46
C ASP A 46 4.49 -12.59 15.08
N ILE A 47 4.48 -13.89 14.83
CA ILE A 47 3.31 -14.60 14.29
C ILE A 47 2.14 -14.71 15.27
N HIS A 48 2.35 -14.45 16.56
CA HIS A 48 1.33 -14.55 17.60
C HIS A 48 0.89 -13.18 18.12
N THR A 49 1.83 -12.25 18.25
CA THR A 49 1.63 -10.96 18.92
C THR A 49 2.03 -9.75 18.08
N GLY A 50 2.59 -9.97 16.90
CA GLY A 50 3.06 -8.92 16.01
C GLY A 50 1.94 -8.03 15.51
N ALA A 51 2.13 -6.73 15.60
CA ALA A 51 1.08 -5.78 15.28
C ALA A 51 0.73 -5.73 13.79
N LEU A 52 1.63 -6.17 12.89
CA LEU A 52 1.38 -6.15 11.45
C LEU A 52 1.00 -7.51 10.91
N LEU A 53 1.63 -8.59 11.34
CA LEU A 53 1.47 -9.91 10.72
C LEU A 53 0.42 -10.76 11.42
N ALA A 54 0.45 -10.88 12.76
CA ALA A 54 -0.44 -11.78 13.49
C ALA A 54 -1.94 -11.59 13.18
N PRO A 55 -2.48 -10.35 13.05
CA PRO A 55 -3.90 -10.14 12.74
C PRO A 55 -4.31 -10.64 11.34
N ILE A 56 -3.37 -10.85 10.42
CA ILE A 56 -3.61 -11.29 9.05
C ILE A 56 -3.56 -12.82 8.94
N LEU A 57 -2.89 -13.51 9.88
CA LEU A 57 -2.71 -14.97 9.87
C LEU A 57 -3.99 -15.73 10.29
N ILE A 58 -5.08 -15.46 9.59
CA ILE A 58 -6.38 -16.13 9.74
C ILE A 58 -6.95 -16.46 8.35
N PRO A 59 -7.83 -17.47 8.23
CA PRO A 59 -8.61 -17.68 7.01
C PRO A 59 -9.41 -16.42 6.66
N ARG A 60 -9.28 -15.94 5.43
CA ARG A 60 -9.82 -14.64 4.98
C ARG A 60 -10.41 -14.69 3.58
N VAL A 61 -11.15 -15.77 3.33
CA VAL A 61 -11.89 -15.97 2.07
C VAL A 61 -12.82 -14.79 1.79
N PRO A 62 -12.91 -14.28 0.55
CA PRO A 62 -13.76 -13.15 0.21
C PRO A 62 -15.21 -13.30 0.68
N GLY A 63 -15.78 -12.23 1.23
CA GLY A 63 -17.15 -12.20 1.74
C GLY A 63 -17.35 -12.92 3.08
N THR A 64 -16.30 -13.32 3.78
CA THR A 64 -16.37 -13.90 5.13
C THR A 64 -16.03 -12.90 6.23
N GLU A 65 -16.30 -13.30 7.48
CA GLU A 65 -15.92 -12.51 8.66
C GLU A 65 -14.40 -12.35 8.76
N GLY A 66 -13.62 -13.37 8.37
CA GLY A 66 -12.15 -13.30 8.37
C GLY A 66 -11.62 -12.22 7.43
N SER A 67 -12.13 -12.17 6.19
CA SER A 67 -11.81 -11.11 5.23
C SER A 67 -12.16 -9.72 5.79
N THR A 68 -13.34 -9.58 6.40
CA THR A 68 -13.77 -8.31 7.03
C THR A 68 -12.84 -7.89 8.19
N LYS A 69 -12.41 -8.84 9.04
CA LYS A 69 -11.49 -8.56 10.15
C LYS A 69 -10.14 -8.06 9.64
N VAL A 70 -9.59 -8.72 8.63
CA VAL A 70 -8.29 -8.35 8.05
C VAL A 70 -8.38 -6.99 7.35
N LEU A 71 -9.44 -6.74 6.58
CA LEU A 71 -9.69 -5.44 5.98
C LEU A 71 -9.78 -4.32 7.03
N SER A 72 -10.49 -4.57 8.16
CA SER A 72 -10.59 -3.62 9.27
C SER A 72 -9.22 -3.35 9.90
N HIS A 73 -8.40 -4.39 10.09
CA HIS A 73 -7.04 -4.23 10.61
C HIS A 73 -6.19 -3.28 9.73
N PHE A 74 -6.23 -3.43 8.41
CA PHE A 74 -5.53 -2.51 7.51
C PHE A 74 -6.04 -1.07 7.65
N VAL A 75 -7.35 -0.89 7.63
CA VAL A 75 -7.96 0.45 7.75
C VAL A 75 -7.57 1.11 9.07
N ASP A 76 -7.71 0.39 10.18
CA ASP A 76 -7.36 0.90 11.52
C ASP A 76 -5.88 1.27 11.62
N PHE A 77 -5.00 0.44 11.05
CA PHE A 77 -3.57 0.73 10.99
C PHE A 77 -3.27 2.04 10.27
N PHE A 78 -3.79 2.21 9.06
CA PHE A 78 -3.52 3.42 8.27
C PHE A 78 -4.17 4.66 8.89
N GLN A 79 -5.39 4.57 9.37
CA GLN A 79 -6.06 5.71 10.02
C GLN A 79 -5.38 6.13 11.33
N THR A 80 -4.86 5.16 12.09
CA THR A 80 -4.25 5.43 13.40
C THR A 80 -2.80 5.88 13.28
N HIS A 81 -2.01 5.20 12.45
CA HIS A 81 -0.56 5.41 12.39
C HIS A 81 -0.11 6.27 11.22
N LEU A 82 -0.89 6.34 10.14
CA LEU A 82 -0.56 7.00 8.89
C LEU A 82 -1.68 7.95 8.42
N PRO A 83 -2.13 8.90 9.25
CA PRO A 83 -3.33 9.71 8.99
C PRO A 83 -3.21 10.65 7.77
N LYS A 84 -2.01 10.77 7.19
CA LYS A 84 -1.78 11.53 5.95
C LYS A 84 -2.06 10.71 4.69
N TRP A 85 -2.31 9.40 4.83
CA TRP A 85 -2.72 8.54 3.73
C TRP A 85 -4.22 8.64 3.49
N THR A 86 -4.61 8.69 2.24
CA THR A 86 -6.03 8.60 1.85
C THR A 86 -6.42 7.13 1.80
N VAL A 87 -7.54 6.78 2.42
CA VAL A 87 -8.13 5.43 2.44
C VAL A 87 -9.35 5.43 1.53
N ALA A 88 -9.37 4.57 0.54
CA ALA A 88 -10.50 4.39 -0.37
C ALA A 88 -10.76 2.90 -0.61
N PHE A 89 -11.99 2.58 -1.02
CA PHE A 89 -12.41 1.22 -1.34
C PHE A 89 -12.92 1.16 -2.77
N GLN A 90 -12.64 0.04 -3.45
CA GLN A 90 -13.30 -0.31 -4.69
C GLN A 90 -14.05 -1.63 -4.45
N ASN A 91 -15.35 -1.56 -4.50
CA ASN A 91 -16.24 -2.67 -4.25
C ASN A 91 -16.74 -3.28 -5.55
N SER A 92 -16.81 -4.60 -5.59
CA SER A 92 -17.43 -5.34 -6.67
C SER A 92 -18.15 -6.57 -6.15
N THR A 93 -18.96 -7.18 -6.99
CA THR A 93 -19.61 -8.47 -6.71
C THR A 93 -19.46 -9.37 -7.92
N SER A 94 -19.31 -10.65 -7.69
CA SER A 94 -19.27 -11.65 -8.75
C SER A 94 -19.87 -12.98 -8.28
N LYS A 95 -20.40 -13.74 -9.23
CA LYS A 95 -20.69 -15.16 -9.02
C LYS A 95 -19.43 -15.97 -9.16
N THR A 96 -19.30 -17.00 -8.35
CA THR A 96 -18.16 -17.92 -8.42
C THR A 96 -18.65 -19.34 -8.69
N PRO A 97 -17.83 -20.23 -9.24
CA PRO A 97 -18.23 -21.63 -9.45
C PRO A 97 -18.66 -22.34 -8.17
N ALA A 98 -18.08 -21.98 -7.02
CA ALA A 98 -18.43 -22.55 -5.71
C ALA A 98 -19.76 -22.03 -5.15
N THR A 99 -20.21 -20.83 -5.55
CA THR A 99 -21.41 -20.20 -4.98
C THR A 99 -22.62 -20.22 -5.91
N GLY A 100 -22.43 -20.66 -7.15
CA GLY A 100 -23.49 -20.78 -8.15
C GLY A 100 -24.17 -19.45 -8.46
N SER A 101 -25.43 -19.27 -8.07
CA SER A 101 -26.18 -18.03 -8.32
C SER A 101 -25.97 -16.95 -7.25
N ARG A 102 -25.34 -17.28 -6.11
CA ARG A 102 -25.11 -16.33 -5.03
C ARG A 102 -23.91 -15.44 -5.34
N ASP A 103 -24.11 -14.13 -5.24
CA ASP A 103 -23.04 -13.16 -5.39
C ASP A 103 -22.09 -13.18 -4.18
N VAL A 104 -20.81 -13.02 -4.44
CA VAL A 104 -19.73 -12.83 -3.46
C VAL A 104 -19.25 -11.38 -3.57
N PRO A 105 -19.20 -10.63 -2.46
CA PRO A 105 -18.58 -9.30 -2.46
C PRO A 105 -17.06 -9.42 -2.45
N PHE A 106 -16.40 -8.53 -3.19
CA PHE A 106 -14.96 -8.31 -3.20
C PHE A 106 -14.67 -6.85 -2.90
N VAL A 107 -13.72 -6.59 -2.00
CA VAL A 107 -13.40 -5.25 -1.51
C VAL A 107 -11.92 -4.97 -1.63
N ASN A 108 -11.51 -4.29 -2.68
CA ASN A 108 -10.13 -3.80 -2.79
C ASN A 108 -9.92 -2.56 -1.91
N LEU A 109 -8.80 -2.53 -1.20
CA LEU A 109 -8.39 -1.38 -0.40
C LEU A 109 -7.31 -0.60 -1.15
N ILE A 110 -7.55 0.70 -1.33
CA ILE A 110 -6.67 1.63 -2.02
C ILE A 110 -6.18 2.66 -1.03
N LEU A 111 -4.88 2.72 -0.83
CA LEU A 111 -4.23 3.65 0.09
C LEU A 111 -3.29 4.53 -0.72
N THR A 112 -3.43 5.84 -0.61
CA THR A 112 -2.67 6.78 -1.44
C THR A 112 -1.99 7.83 -0.59
N ARG A 113 -0.73 8.10 -0.89
CA ARG A 113 0.10 9.11 -0.27
C ARG A 113 0.72 9.99 -1.36
N ASP A 114 0.07 11.11 -1.63
CA ASP A 114 0.51 12.08 -2.63
C ASP A 114 1.18 13.32 -2.00
N PRO A 115 1.99 14.05 -2.78
CA PRO A 115 2.49 15.37 -2.37
C PRO A 115 1.33 16.31 -2.00
N PRO A 116 1.51 17.22 -1.02
CA PRO A 116 0.41 18.09 -0.56
C PRO A 116 -0.10 19.10 -1.59
N TRP A 117 0.67 19.35 -2.67
CA TRP A 117 0.26 20.20 -3.80
C TRP A 117 -0.30 19.40 -4.97
N ALA A 118 -0.45 18.09 -4.83
CA ALA A 118 -0.88 17.21 -5.90
C ALA A 118 -2.27 17.60 -6.44
N GLN A 119 -2.37 17.67 -7.76
CA GLN A 119 -3.65 17.82 -8.45
C GLN A 119 -4.08 16.47 -9.04
N PRO A 120 -5.39 16.17 -9.08
CA PRO A 120 -5.89 14.94 -9.66
C PRO A 120 -5.36 14.73 -11.08
N GLY A 121 -4.76 13.55 -11.33
CA GLY A 121 -4.21 13.17 -12.62
C GLY A 121 -2.83 13.73 -12.95
N ASN A 122 -2.16 14.45 -12.03
CA ASN A 122 -0.82 15.00 -12.26
C ASN A 122 0.29 14.29 -11.46
N VAL A 123 -0.04 13.23 -10.74
CA VAL A 123 0.92 12.46 -9.92
C VAL A 123 1.08 11.06 -10.47
N GLY A 124 2.31 10.68 -10.81
CA GLY A 124 2.68 9.29 -11.05
C GLY A 124 2.91 8.57 -9.73
N ARG A 125 2.57 7.28 -9.63
CA ARG A 125 2.65 6.54 -8.37
C ARG A 125 3.40 5.23 -8.52
N LEU A 126 4.29 4.95 -7.57
CA LEU A 126 4.71 3.59 -7.32
C LEU A 126 3.56 2.88 -6.60
N ALA A 127 3.03 1.82 -7.20
CA ALA A 127 2.01 0.98 -6.58
C ALA A 127 2.65 -0.24 -5.94
N LEU A 128 2.49 -0.40 -4.62
CA LEU A 128 2.83 -1.61 -3.87
C LEU A 128 1.59 -2.47 -3.77
N VAL A 129 1.67 -3.71 -4.19
CA VAL A 129 0.49 -4.55 -4.38
C VAL A 129 0.69 -5.93 -3.76
N ALA A 130 -0.32 -6.44 -3.11
CA ALA A 130 -0.47 -7.82 -2.68
C ALA A 130 -1.97 -8.15 -2.57
N HIS A 131 -2.34 -9.42 -2.74
CA HIS A 131 -3.69 -9.84 -2.38
C HIS A 131 -3.79 -10.14 -0.89
N TYR A 132 -4.98 -9.94 -0.34
CA TYR A 132 -5.18 -10.20 1.08
C TYR A 132 -6.20 -11.29 1.37
N ASP A 133 -6.85 -11.83 0.36
CA ASP A 133 -7.72 -12.99 0.50
C ASP A 133 -6.93 -14.30 0.70
N SER A 134 -7.61 -15.36 1.01
CA SER A 134 -7.06 -16.70 1.09
C SER A 134 -8.00 -17.71 0.45
N LYS A 135 -7.48 -18.86 0.02
CA LYS A 135 -8.26 -19.92 -0.63
C LYS A 135 -9.38 -20.45 0.25
N VAL A 136 -10.43 -20.93 -0.43
CA VAL A 136 -11.53 -21.70 0.18
C VAL A 136 -11.04 -23.07 0.65
N GLU A 137 -10.25 -23.74 -0.15
CA GLU A 137 -9.68 -25.07 0.12
C GLU A 137 -8.15 -25.07 0.03
N PRO A 138 -7.47 -25.81 0.90
CA PRO A 138 -8.02 -26.68 1.95
C PRO A 138 -8.67 -25.86 3.07
N LYS A 139 -9.75 -26.39 3.66
CA LYS A 139 -10.49 -25.70 4.72
C LYS A 139 -9.58 -25.26 5.87
N GLY A 140 -9.63 -23.99 6.21
CA GLY A 140 -8.78 -23.38 7.24
C GLY A 140 -7.47 -22.87 6.69
N PHE A 141 -7.27 -22.84 5.38
CA PHE A 141 -6.09 -22.29 4.72
C PHE A 141 -5.89 -20.82 5.12
N ILE A 142 -4.67 -20.53 5.57
CA ILE A 142 -4.28 -19.17 6.02
C ILE A 142 -3.59 -18.42 4.89
N GLY A 143 -2.72 -19.08 4.10
CA GLY A 143 -1.90 -18.41 3.10
C GLY A 143 -0.95 -17.41 3.75
N ALA A 144 0.00 -17.91 4.56
CA ALA A 144 0.93 -17.05 5.26
C ALA A 144 1.96 -16.41 4.33
N THR A 145 2.49 -17.21 3.38
CA THR A 145 3.29 -16.68 2.26
C THR A 145 2.39 -16.11 1.17
N ASP A 146 1.14 -16.57 1.07
CA ASP A 146 0.15 -16.41 0.02
C ASP A 146 -1.10 -15.62 0.47
N SER A 147 -1.17 -14.29 0.66
CA SER A 147 -0.07 -13.33 0.70
C SER A 147 -0.11 -12.51 1.98
N ALA A 148 -0.28 -13.14 3.19
CA ALA A 148 -0.34 -12.42 4.47
C ALA A 148 0.99 -11.69 4.78
N ALA A 149 2.14 -12.37 4.64
CA ALA A 149 3.45 -11.78 4.88
C ALA A 149 3.75 -10.64 3.88
N PRO A 150 3.49 -10.76 2.55
CA PRO A 150 3.54 -9.64 1.62
C PRO A 150 2.74 -8.42 2.05
N CYS A 151 1.50 -8.58 2.51
CA CYS A 151 0.68 -7.48 3.05
C CYS A 151 1.37 -6.78 4.24
N ALA A 152 1.89 -7.55 5.20
CA ALA A 152 2.60 -7.01 6.35
C ALA A 152 3.90 -6.28 5.96
N MET A 153 4.64 -6.78 4.96
CA MET A 153 5.84 -6.13 4.41
C MET A 153 5.51 -4.75 3.81
N ILE A 154 4.41 -4.65 3.05
CA ILE A 154 3.94 -3.40 2.47
C ILE A 154 3.52 -2.40 3.56
N MET A 155 2.79 -2.84 4.59
CA MET A 155 2.42 -2.01 5.73
C MET A 155 3.67 -1.46 6.45
N HIS A 156 4.67 -2.30 6.66
CA HIS A 156 5.94 -1.91 7.26
C HIS A 156 6.66 -0.86 6.40
N ALA A 157 6.78 -1.09 5.10
CA ALA A 157 7.42 -0.15 4.18
C ALA A 157 6.73 1.22 4.19
N ALA A 158 5.39 1.24 4.12
CA ALA A 158 4.60 2.47 4.19
C ALA A 158 4.89 3.27 5.46
N ARG A 159 4.84 2.63 6.63
CA ARG A 159 5.12 3.27 7.91
C ARG A 159 6.56 3.77 8.02
N SER A 160 7.49 3.00 7.48
CA SER A 160 8.92 3.31 7.59
C SER A 160 9.31 4.56 6.78
N VAL A 161 8.63 4.84 5.67
CA VAL A 161 8.97 5.98 4.79
C VAL A 161 8.11 7.23 5.04
N ASP A 162 6.97 7.14 5.74
CA ASP A 162 5.98 8.25 5.82
C ASP A 162 6.54 9.53 6.44
N GLU A 163 7.35 9.42 7.49
CA GLU A 163 7.97 10.60 8.12
C GLU A 163 9.00 11.25 7.18
N ALA A 164 9.80 10.45 6.48
CA ALA A 164 10.78 10.93 5.51
C ALA A 164 10.10 11.63 4.32
N LEU A 165 9.02 11.03 3.77
CA LEU A 165 8.16 11.65 2.75
C LEU A 165 7.62 13.00 3.23
N THR A 166 7.10 13.04 4.44
CA THR A 166 6.57 14.27 5.02
C THR A 166 7.64 15.37 5.07
N ARG A 167 8.83 15.06 5.57
CA ARG A 167 9.96 16.01 5.67
C ARG A 167 10.41 16.48 4.30
N LYS A 168 10.51 15.57 3.31
CA LYS A 168 10.86 15.92 1.94
C LYS A 168 9.86 16.93 1.37
N TRP A 169 8.59 16.62 1.40
CA TRP A 169 7.57 17.47 0.81
C TRP A 169 7.39 18.80 1.56
N GLU A 170 7.48 18.81 2.88
CA GLU A 170 7.48 20.06 3.67
C GLU A 170 8.66 20.97 3.29
N LYS A 171 9.87 20.37 3.07
CA LYS A 171 11.01 21.12 2.58
C LYS A 171 10.78 21.67 1.17
N MET A 172 10.24 20.86 0.26
CA MET A 172 9.95 21.29 -1.11
C MET A 172 8.95 22.45 -1.13
N VAL A 173 7.86 22.38 -0.34
CA VAL A 173 6.91 23.50 -0.20
C VAL A 173 7.60 24.75 0.34
N LYS A 174 8.47 24.61 1.36
CA LYS A 174 9.24 25.72 1.91
C LYS A 174 10.19 26.35 0.89
N ASP A 175 10.75 25.53 0.00
CA ASP A 175 11.64 25.97 -1.08
C ASP A 175 10.87 26.54 -2.29
N GLY A 176 9.54 26.66 -2.20
CA GLY A 176 8.69 27.28 -3.21
C GLY A 176 8.21 26.34 -4.31
N VAL A 177 8.23 25.03 -4.07
CA VAL A 177 7.62 24.05 -4.98
C VAL A 177 6.10 24.07 -4.78
N ASP A 178 5.37 24.25 -5.87
CA ASP A 178 3.91 24.27 -5.93
C ASP A 178 3.40 23.39 -7.08
N GLU A 179 2.10 23.41 -7.33
CA GLU A 179 1.43 22.64 -8.39
C GLU A 179 1.97 22.91 -9.80
N ASN A 180 2.62 24.07 -10.04
CA ASN A 180 3.14 24.47 -11.33
C ASN A 180 4.61 24.10 -11.54
N ARG A 181 5.33 23.77 -10.48
CA ARG A 181 6.79 23.56 -10.47
C ARG A 181 7.26 22.17 -10.15
N GLY A 182 6.38 21.27 -9.66
CA GLY A 182 6.82 19.98 -9.16
C GLY A 182 6.04 18.82 -9.73
N GLN A 183 6.60 18.13 -10.74
CA GLN A 183 6.26 16.72 -10.95
C GLN A 183 6.95 15.91 -9.87
N GLU A 184 6.20 15.39 -8.91
CA GLU A 184 6.69 14.54 -7.85
C GLU A 184 5.94 13.22 -7.86
N GLN A 185 6.58 12.14 -7.45
CA GLN A 185 5.97 10.83 -7.34
C GLN A 185 5.15 10.73 -6.07
N GLY A 186 4.04 9.99 -6.13
CA GLY A 186 3.27 9.53 -4.99
C GLY A 186 3.49 8.04 -4.73
N LEU A 187 2.97 7.57 -3.61
CA LEU A 187 2.85 6.15 -3.30
C LEU A 187 1.39 5.72 -3.33
N GLN A 188 1.14 4.54 -3.84
CA GLN A 188 -0.15 3.87 -3.77
C GLN A 188 0.04 2.46 -3.23
N ILE A 189 -0.87 1.99 -2.41
CA ILE A 189 -0.94 0.60 -1.99
C ILE A 189 -2.29 0.06 -2.45
N LEU A 190 -2.26 -1.11 -3.08
CA LEU A 190 -3.42 -1.84 -3.52
C LEU A 190 -3.41 -3.19 -2.79
N LEU A 191 -4.28 -3.35 -1.79
CA LEU A 191 -4.54 -4.64 -1.16
C LEU A 191 -5.77 -5.22 -1.84
N LEU A 192 -5.55 -6.24 -2.64
CA LEU A 192 -6.54 -6.79 -3.56
C LEU A 192 -7.28 -7.96 -2.92
N ASP A 193 -8.56 -8.11 -3.26
CA ASP A 193 -9.45 -9.16 -2.74
C ASP A 193 -9.87 -10.08 -3.87
N GLY A 194 -9.85 -11.39 -3.62
CA GLY A 194 -10.30 -12.38 -4.59
C GLY A 194 -9.30 -12.62 -5.72
N GLU A 195 -8.03 -12.68 -5.42
CA GLU A 195 -7.00 -13.21 -6.29
C GLU A 195 -7.25 -14.69 -6.53
N GLU A 196 -7.49 -15.42 -5.46
CA GLU A 196 -7.60 -16.86 -5.39
C GLU A 196 -8.83 -17.43 -6.11
N ALA A 197 -8.63 -18.54 -6.82
CA ALA A 197 -9.73 -19.28 -7.41
C ALA A 197 -10.60 -19.94 -6.35
N PHE A 198 -11.93 -19.90 -6.54
CA PHE A 198 -12.86 -20.60 -5.67
C PHE A 198 -12.90 -22.12 -5.92
N VAL A 199 -12.65 -22.54 -7.14
CA VAL A 199 -12.59 -23.97 -7.55
C VAL A 199 -11.35 -24.22 -8.40
N ASP A 200 -11.32 -23.69 -9.63
CA ASP A 200 -10.23 -23.90 -10.57
C ASP A 200 -9.75 -22.58 -11.14
N TRP A 201 -8.43 -22.41 -11.26
CA TRP A 201 -7.84 -21.22 -11.84
C TRP A 201 -8.22 -21.08 -13.31
N THR A 202 -9.02 -20.09 -13.61
CA THR A 202 -9.47 -19.72 -14.97
C THR A 202 -9.57 -18.22 -15.12
N ASP A 203 -9.73 -17.72 -16.34
CA ASP A 203 -9.95 -16.29 -16.63
C ASP A 203 -11.20 -15.72 -15.92
N THR A 204 -12.11 -16.55 -15.45
CA THR A 204 -13.36 -16.16 -14.78
C THR A 204 -13.43 -16.58 -13.32
N ASP A 205 -12.61 -17.52 -12.89
CA ASP A 205 -12.51 -17.98 -11.50
C ASP A 205 -11.12 -17.72 -10.95
N SER A 206 -10.75 -16.46 -10.88
CA SER A 206 -9.55 -15.88 -10.25
C SER A 206 -9.53 -14.37 -10.45
N LEU A 207 -8.64 -13.65 -9.76
CA LEU A 207 -8.34 -12.23 -9.98
C LEU A 207 -9.57 -11.32 -9.95
N TYR A 208 -10.58 -11.66 -9.15
CA TYR A 208 -11.88 -10.97 -9.14
C TYR A 208 -11.73 -9.47 -8.83
N GLY A 209 -10.99 -9.14 -7.78
CA GLY A 209 -10.72 -7.76 -7.39
C GLY A 209 -9.82 -7.05 -8.36
N ALA A 210 -8.72 -7.66 -8.78
CA ALA A 210 -7.78 -7.08 -9.74
C ALA A 210 -8.44 -6.74 -11.07
N ARG A 211 -9.27 -7.64 -11.61
CA ARG A 211 -10.04 -7.38 -12.86
C ARG A 211 -10.97 -6.20 -12.72
N SER A 212 -11.74 -6.16 -11.63
CA SER A 212 -12.69 -5.10 -11.35
C SER A 212 -12.01 -3.75 -11.13
N LEU A 213 -10.91 -3.73 -10.35
CA LEU A 213 -10.17 -2.50 -10.07
C LEU A 213 -9.49 -1.96 -11.32
N ALA A 214 -8.81 -2.81 -12.09
CA ALA A 214 -8.13 -2.38 -13.31
C ALA A 214 -9.12 -1.79 -14.33
N GLU A 215 -10.33 -2.36 -14.44
CA GLU A 215 -11.40 -1.83 -15.28
C GLU A 215 -11.87 -0.47 -14.76
N ALA A 216 -12.17 -0.34 -13.47
CA ALA A 216 -12.62 0.90 -12.86
C ALA A 216 -11.58 2.02 -13.02
N MET A 217 -10.30 1.74 -12.69
CA MET A 217 -9.21 2.70 -12.84
C MET A 217 -8.95 3.11 -14.29
N HIS A 218 -9.21 2.23 -15.25
CA HIS A 218 -9.08 2.53 -16.68
C HIS A 218 -10.25 3.37 -17.21
N ALA A 219 -11.45 3.11 -16.71
CA ALA A 219 -12.68 3.77 -17.16
C ALA A 219 -12.87 5.18 -16.58
N GLU A 220 -12.29 5.47 -15.42
CA GLU A 220 -12.44 6.78 -14.74
C GLU A 220 -11.49 7.82 -15.37
N PRO A 221 -12.02 8.89 -16.01
CA PRO A 221 -11.15 9.91 -16.60
C PRO A 221 -10.67 10.91 -15.52
N HIS A 222 -9.41 11.27 -15.58
CA HIS A 222 -8.91 12.45 -14.89
C HIS A 222 -9.40 13.75 -15.53
N PRO A 223 -9.32 14.90 -14.86
CA PRO A 223 -9.67 16.20 -15.43
C PRO A 223 -8.96 16.45 -16.77
N ALA A 224 -9.61 17.20 -17.65
CA ALA A 224 -8.99 17.60 -18.92
C ALA A 224 -7.67 18.33 -18.67
N LEU A 225 -6.66 18.05 -19.51
CA LEU A 225 -5.29 18.58 -19.40
C LEU A 225 -4.44 17.97 -18.28
N SER A 226 -4.92 16.96 -17.56
CA SER A 226 -4.08 16.19 -16.65
C SER A 226 -2.96 15.45 -17.39
N ILE A 227 -1.82 15.23 -16.73
CA ILE A 227 -0.67 14.49 -17.27
C ILE A 227 -1.07 13.04 -17.59
N TYR A 228 -1.81 12.42 -16.68
CA TYR A 228 -2.30 11.06 -16.81
C TYR A 228 -3.78 11.07 -17.17
N ARG A 229 -4.20 10.19 -18.08
CA ARG A 229 -5.58 10.13 -18.57
C ARG A 229 -6.56 9.56 -17.55
N THR A 230 -6.11 8.58 -16.78
CA THR A 230 -6.93 7.83 -15.81
C THR A 230 -6.06 7.43 -14.62
N PRO A 231 -6.65 7.04 -13.49
CA PRO A 231 -5.91 6.49 -12.35
C PRO A 231 -4.98 5.32 -12.73
N LEU A 232 -5.37 4.48 -13.67
CA LEU A 232 -4.54 3.38 -14.15
C LEU A 232 -3.26 3.89 -14.81
N HIS A 233 -3.34 4.92 -15.64
CA HIS A 233 -2.17 5.52 -16.31
C HIS A 233 -1.25 6.28 -15.34
N SER A 234 -1.72 6.58 -14.13
CA SER A 234 -0.90 7.18 -13.07
C SER A 234 0.03 6.17 -12.40
N ILE A 235 -0.12 4.87 -12.64
CA ILE A 235 0.76 3.85 -12.09
C ILE A 235 2.07 3.86 -12.88
N SER A 236 3.15 4.36 -12.27
CA SER A 236 4.48 4.41 -12.87
C SER A 236 5.17 3.03 -12.85
N LEU A 237 4.92 2.25 -11.81
CA LEU A 237 5.38 0.88 -11.66
C LEU A 237 4.40 0.15 -10.71
N PHE A 238 3.93 -1.03 -11.12
CA PHE A 238 3.11 -1.94 -10.32
C PHE A 238 4.02 -3.01 -9.73
N MET A 239 4.37 -2.87 -8.47
CA MET A 239 5.24 -3.76 -7.73
C MET A 239 4.40 -4.75 -6.93
N LEU A 240 4.26 -5.96 -7.46
CA LEU A 240 3.47 -7.04 -6.89
C LEU A 240 4.34 -7.96 -6.06
N LEU A 241 3.97 -8.18 -4.81
CA LEU A 241 4.59 -9.11 -3.88
C LEU A 241 3.64 -10.27 -3.64
N ASP A 242 4.11 -11.46 -3.93
CA ASP A 242 3.37 -12.70 -3.71
C ASP A 242 4.29 -13.87 -3.34
N LEU A 243 3.78 -14.83 -2.56
CA LEU A 243 4.47 -16.04 -2.12
C LEU A 243 5.82 -15.78 -1.41
N LEU A 244 5.98 -14.64 -0.74
CA LEU A 244 7.19 -14.26 -0.03
C LEU A 244 7.09 -14.61 1.46
N GLY A 245 8.21 -15.08 2.03
CA GLY A 245 8.33 -15.42 3.45
C GLY A 245 8.80 -16.83 3.75
N ALA A 246 8.93 -17.69 2.72
CA ALA A 246 9.58 -18.97 2.86
C ALA A 246 11.12 -18.82 2.94
N PRO A 247 11.85 -19.81 3.49
CA PRO A 247 13.31 -19.75 3.56
C PRO A 247 13.96 -19.81 2.17
N GLY A 248 14.90 -18.89 1.94
CA GLY A 248 15.75 -18.87 0.74
C GLY A 248 15.02 -18.83 -0.59
N PRO A 249 14.02 -17.94 -0.79
CA PRO A 249 13.27 -17.88 -2.05
C PRO A 249 14.17 -17.48 -3.20
N ALA A 250 13.92 -18.03 -4.39
CA ALA A 250 14.56 -17.61 -5.63
C ALA A 250 13.53 -16.86 -6.48
N VAL A 251 13.68 -15.55 -6.57
CA VAL A 251 12.79 -14.68 -7.34
C VAL A 251 13.47 -14.29 -8.64
N PRO A 252 13.06 -14.81 -9.81
CA PRO A 252 13.63 -14.43 -11.09
C PRO A 252 13.11 -13.08 -11.58
N SER A 253 13.80 -12.50 -12.55
CA SER A 253 13.28 -11.33 -13.27
C SER A 253 12.31 -11.78 -14.36
N TYR A 254 11.05 -11.43 -14.20
CA TYR A 254 9.96 -11.88 -15.09
C TYR A 254 9.84 -11.09 -16.38
N TRP A 255 10.08 -9.76 -16.33
CA TRP A 255 9.82 -8.84 -17.44
C TRP A 255 11.09 -8.11 -17.87
N LYS A 256 11.35 -8.08 -19.17
CA LYS A 256 12.48 -7.37 -19.75
C LYS A 256 12.37 -5.85 -19.56
N THR A 257 11.17 -5.31 -19.69
CA THR A 257 10.90 -3.86 -19.60
C THR A 257 11.18 -3.29 -18.22
N THR A 258 10.94 -4.06 -17.17
CA THR A 258 11.15 -3.66 -15.78
C THR A 258 12.38 -4.30 -15.12
N HIS A 259 13.22 -4.99 -15.91
CA HIS A 259 14.46 -5.59 -15.40
C HIS A 259 15.41 -4.59 -14.75
N TRP A 260 15.38 -3.34 -15.17
CA TRP A 260 16.14 -2.26 -14.54
C TRP A 260 15.72 -2.05 -13.07
N ALA A 261 14.42 -2.07 -12.76
CA ALA A 261 13.89 -1.96 -11.41
C ALA A 261 14.25 -3.20 -10.57
N TYR A 262 14.14 -4.38 -11.17
CA TYR A 262 14.58 -5.63 -10.55
C TYR A 262 16.09 -5.58 -10.19
N LYS A 263 16.97 -5.14 -11.09
CA LYS A 263 18.41 -4.97 -10.83
C LYS A 263 18.68 -3.97 -9.71
N HIS A 264 17.92 -2.89 -9.68
CA HIS A 264 17.99 -1.92 -8.61
C HIS A 264 17.70 -2.58 -7.26
N MET A 265 16.61 -3.33 -7.16
CA MET A 265 16.24 -4.07 -5.96
C MET A 265 17.28 -5.12 -5.55
N ALA A 266 17.85 -5.84 -6.52
CA ALA A 266 18.94 -6.78 -6.29
C ALA A 266 20.23 -6.10 -5.75
N THR A 267 20.50 -4.89 -6.22
CA THR A 267 21.62 -4.07 -5.70
C THR A 267 21.38 -3.70 -4.23
N LEU A 268 20.14 -3.33 -3.88
CA LEU A 268 19.76 -3.06 -2.49
C LEU A 268 19.88 -4.30 -1.61
N GLU A 269 19.40 -5.45 -2.06
CA GLU A 269 19.60 -6.73 -1.36
C GLU A 269 21.08 -6.98 -1.08
N SER A 270 21.91 -6.87 -2.11
CA SER A 270 23.38 -7.07 -1.97
C SER A 270 24.00 -6.11 -0.97
N ARG A 271 23.58 -4.85 -0.97
CA ARG A 271 24.08 -3.83 -0.03
C ARG A 271 23.65 -4.12 1.41
N LEU A 272 22.36 -4.45 1.65
CA LEU A 272 21.83 -4.78 2.96
C LEU A 272 22.52 -6.01 3.57
N ARG A 273 22.93 -6.98 2.74
CA ARG A 273 23.70 -8.17 3.15
C ARG A 273 25.19 -7.93 3.30
N SER A 274 25.71 -6.82 2.80
CA SER A 274 27.14 -6.54 2.85
C SER A 274 27.66 -6.42 4.29
N PRO A 275 28.93 -6.79 4.58
CA PRO A 275 29.52 -6.62 5.92
C PRO A 275 29.51 -5.17 6.43
N ALA A 276 29.47 -4.19 5.52
CA ALA A 276 29.44 -2.76 5.86
C ALA A 276 28.09 -2.34 6.48
N ILE A 277 26.99 -2.94 6.04
CA ILE A 277 25.62 -2.63 6.50
C ILE A 277 25.14 -3.69 7.47
N ALA A 278 25.16 -4.99 7.07
CA ALA A 278 24.87 -6.16 7.89
C ALA A 278 23.51 -6.09 8.62
N THR A 279 22.48 -5.59 7.94
CA THR A 279 21.11 -5.51 8.47
C THR A 279 20.25 -6.71 8.09
N ALA A 280 20.61 -7.45 7.04
CA ALA A 280 19.92 -8.68 6.67
C ALA A 280 20.05 -9.76 7.76
N LYS A 281 18.96 -10.50 7.96
CA LYS A 281 18.83 -11.52 9.02
C LYS A 281 19.02 -12.94 8.49
N SER A 282 18.56 -13.21 7.27
CA SER A 282 18.71 -14.53 6.66
C SER A 282 20.10 -14.67 6.03
N THR A 283 20.55 -15.93 5.93
CA THR A 283 21.82 -16.30 5.30
C THR A 283 21.56 -17.31 4.16
N PRO A 284 20.84 -16.90 3.10
CA PRO A 284 20.50 -17.81 2.01
C PRO A 284 21.77 -18.23 1.24
N ALA A 285 21.74 -19.44 0.69
CA ALA A 285 22.84 -19.95 -0.15
C ALA A 285 23.04 -19.14 -1.43
N THR A 286 21.96 -18.51 -1.94
CA THR A 286 21.96 -17.61 -3.10
C THR A 286 21.16 -16.36 -2.76
N PRO A 287 21.43 -15.22 -3.39
CA PRO A 287 20.57 -14.04 -3.25
C PRO A 287 19.10 -14.38 -3.57
N PHE A 288 18.16 -13.67 -2.96
CA PHE A 288 16.74 -13.80 -3.28
C PHE A 288 16.46 -13.40 -4.73
N LEU A 289 17.08 -12.33 -5.19
CA LEU A 289 16.94 -11.78 -6.54
C LEU A 289 18.03 -12.36 -7.46
N VAL A 290 17.79 -13.57 -7.96
CA VAL A 290 18.79 -14.42 -8.62
C VAL A 290 19.24 -13.94 -10.01
N ASP A 291 18.45 -13.10 -10.67
CA ASP A 291 18.63 -12.68 -12.07
C ASP A 291 19.28 -11.29 -12.23
N ALA A 292 19.98 -10.77 -11.21
CA ALA A 292 20.59 -9.44 -11.25
C ALA A 292 21.46 -9.20 -12.48
N GLU A 293 22.21 -10.22 -12.93
CA GLU A 293 23.11 -10.16 -14.09
C GLU A 293 22.51 -10.67 -15.40
N LYS A 294 21.20 -10.97 -15.42
CA LYS A 294 20.51 -11.48 -16.60
C LYS A 294 20.50 -10.42 -17.71
N LYS A 295 21.07 -10.76 -18.84
CA LYS A 295 21.10 -9.90 -20.03
C LYS A 295 20.16 -10.39 -21.14
N ASN A 296 20.06 -11.71 -21.26
CA ASN A 296 19.30 -12.42 -22.27
C ASN A 296 18.72 -13.70 -21.69
N GLY A 297 17.82 -14.33 -22.40
CA GLY A 297 17.20 -15.60 -22.02
C GLY A 297 15.68 -15.50 -21.95
N PRO A 298 15.00 -16.57 -21.53
CA PRO A 298 13.55 -16.54 -21.42
C PRO A 298 13.10 -15.60 -20.27
N TRP A 299 12.07 -14.81 -20.56
CA TRP A 299 11.36 -14.01 -19.58
C TRP A 299 10.07 -14.74 -19.25
N LEU A 300 9.90 -15.10 -17.97
CA LEU A 300 8.83 -16.00 -17.54
C LEU A 300 7.50 -15.28 -17.30
N GLY A 301 7.47 -13.94 -17.39
CA GLY A 301 6.28 -13.15 -17.13
C GLY A 301 5.02 -13.61 -17.86
N PRO A 302 5.07 -13.93 -19.18
CA PRO A 302 3.88 -14.41 -19.90
C PRO A 302 3.31 -15.75 -19.41
N MET A 303 4.08 -16.53 -18.68
CA MET A 303 3.67 -17.82 -18.13
C MET A 303 3.13 -17.72 -16.71
N MET A 304 3.32 -16.57 -16.06
CA MET A 304 2.89 -16.33 -14.68
C MET A 304 1.56 -15.57 -14.68
N GLN A 305 0.57 -16.14 -14.02
CA GLN A 305 -0.76 -15.54 -13.84
C GLN A 305 -0.87 -15.05 -12.40
N ASP A 306 -1.31 -13.82 -12.20
CA ASP A 306 -1.46 -13.18 -10.90
C ASP A 306 -2.18 -11.83 -11.08
N ASP A 307 -2.42 -11.08 -10.03
CA ASP A 307 -3.13 -9.81 -9.97
C ASP A 307 -2.61 -8.72 -10.94
N HIS A 308 -1.37 -8.85 -11.40
CA HIS A 308 -0.81 -7.94 -12.41
C HIS A 308 -1.45 -8.08 -13.80
N VAL A 309 -2.03 -9.23 -14.14
CA VAL A 309 -2.52 -9.53 -15.51
C VAL A 309 -3.55 -8.52 -16.03
N PRO A 310 -4.59 -8.13 -15.27
CA PRO A 310 -5.54 -7.14 -15.74
C PRO A 310 -4.93 -5.75 -15.98
N PHE A 311 -3.92 -5.38 -15.20
CA PHE A 311 -3.19 -4.11 -15.31
C PHE A 311 -2.21 -4.15 -16.49
N LEU A 312 -1.45 -5.21 -16.64
CA LEU A 312 -0.53 -5.44 -17.76
C LEU A 312 -1.26 -5.37 -19.11
N LYS A 313 -2.42 -6.02 -19.24
CA LYS A 313 -3.27 -5.99 -20.45
C LYS A 313 -3.69 -4.56 -20.83
N ARG A 314 -3.59 -3.60 -19.91
CA ARG A 314 -3.90 -2.18 -20.11
C ARG A 314 -2.66 -1.28 -20.15
N GLY A 315 -1.46 -1.88 -20.26
CA GLY A 315 -0.19 -1.17 -20.49
C GLY A 315 0.53 -0.68 -19.25
N VAL A 316 0.21 -1.22 -18.06
CA VAL A 316 0.95 -0.90 -16.82
C VAL A 316 2.25 -1.70 -16.78
N GLU A 317 3.35 -1.07 -16.41
CA GLU A 317 4.67 -1.69 -16.21
C GLU A 317 4.69 -2.47 -14.89
N ILE A 318 5.14 -3.74 -14.94
CA ILE A 318 5.03 -4.70 -13.83
C ILE A 318 6.41 -5.07 -13.29
N LEU A 319 6.61 -4.93 -11.99
CA LEU A 319 7.68 -5.59 -11.23
C LEU A 319 7.04 -6.68 -10.37
N HIS A 320 7.15 -7.93 -10.80
CA HIS A 320 6.55 -9.08 -10.13
C HIS A 320 7.57 -9.77 -9.25
N LEU A 321 7.32 -9.82 -7.96
CA LEU A 321 8.17 -10.42 -6.94
C LEU A 321 7.49 -11.68 -6.40
N ILE A 322 7.63 -12.76 -7.14
CA ILE A 322 7.12 -14.09 -6.81
C ILE A 322 8.24 -15.11 -7.00
N PRO A 323 8.48 -16.06 -6.07
CA PRO A 323 9.52 -17.05 -6.22
C PRO A 323 9.21 -18.08 -7.30
N HIS A 324 10.25 -18.63 -7.90
CA HIS A 324 10.13 -19.77 -8.77
C HIS A 324 11.34 -20.71 -8.56
N PRO A 325 11.11 -21.96 -8.13
CA PRO A 325 9.82 -22.62 -7.89
C PRO A 325 9.05 -21.99 -6.72
N PHE A 326 7.74 -22.23 -6.69
CA PHE A 326 6.88 -21.80 -5.58
C PHE A 326 7.28 -22.48 -4.27
N PRO A 327 6.99 -21.88 -3.10
CA PRO A 327 7.25 -22.48 -1.79
C PRO A 327 6.60 -23.87 -1.65
N ASP A 328 7.24 -24.79 -0.94
CA ASP A 328 6.68 -26.14 -0.70
C ASP A 328 5.33 -26.11 0.03
N ALA A 329 5.06 -25.06 0.80
CA ALA A 329 3.80 -24.84 1.50
C ALA A 329 2.67 -24.34 0.60
N TRP A 330 2.97 -23.88 -0.62
CA TRP A 330 1.99 -23.28 -1.53
C TRP A 330 0.75 -24.16 -1.70
N HIS A 331 -0.43 -23.56 -1.48
CA HIS A 331 -1.75 -24.19 -1.53
C HIS A 331 -1.92 -25.41 -0.61
N LYS A 332 -1.12 -25.52 0.44
CA LYS A 332 -1.24 -26.55 1.48
C LYS A 332 -1.62 -25.91 2.80
N ILE A 333 -2.26 -26.70 3.67
CA ILE A 333 -2.63 -26.25 5.02
C ILE A 333 -1.41 -25.80 5.85
N THR A 334 -0.21 -26.18 5.45
CA THR A 334 1.06 -25.78 6.05
C THR A 334 1.54 -24.41 5.60
N ASP A 335 0.81 -23.69 4.75
CA ASP A 335 1.08 -22.27 4.51
C ASP A 335 0.47 -21.42 5.64
N ASP A 336 1.06 -21.54 6.81
CA ASP A 336 0.66 -20.90 8.06
C ASP A 336 1.84 -20.14 8.71
N GLY A 337 1.59 -19.45 9.83
CA GLY A 337 2.60 -18.65 10.51
C GLY A 337 3.83 -19.44 10.96
N GLU A 338 3.66 -20.72 11.36
CA GLU A 338 4.73 -21.56 11.90
C GLU A 338 5.72 -22.00 10.79
N HIS A 339 5.32 -21.96 9.53
CA HIS A 339 6.15 -22.33 8.39
C HIS A 339 6.78 -21.11 7.68
N LEU A 340 6.51 -19.89 8.13
CA LEU A 340 7.27 -18.71 7.69
C LEU A 340 8.72 -18.80 8.20
N ASP A 341 9.65 -18.30 7.41
CA ASP A 341 11.01 -17.96 7.89
C ASP A 341 11.08 -16.50 8.31
N PRO A 342 11.07 -16.19 9.61
CA PRO A 342 11.05 -14.82 10.10
C PRO A 342 12.20 -13.96 9.55
N ALA A 343 13.37 -14.57 9.32
CA ALA A 343 14.52 -13.87 8.79
C ALA A 343 14.30 -13.44 7.33
N SER A 344 13.72 -14.32 6.50
CA SER A 344 13.34 -13.99 5.11
C SER A 344 12.22 -12.94 5.05
N VAL A 345 11.22 -13.03 5.93
CA VAL A 345 10.14 -12.04 6.02
C VAL A 345 10.71 -10.66 6.36
N GLU A 346 11.61 -10.58 7.35
CA GLU A 346 12.25 -9.31 7.73
C GLU A 346 13.12 -8.77 6.60
N ASP A 347 13.91 -9.60 5.93
CA ASP A 347 14.77 -9.19 4.83
C ASP A 347 13.96 -8.64 3.65
N TRP A 348 12.87 -9.28 3.26
CA TRP A 348 12.00 -8.78 2.20
C TRP A 348 11.35 -7.44 2.57
N ALA A 349 10.93 -7.26 3.81
CA ALA A 349 10.40 -5.99 4.29
C ALA A 349 11.46 -4.88 4.20
N MET A 350 12.70 -5.17 4.57
CA MET A 350 13.81 -4.20 4.49
C MET A 350 14.21 -3.89 3.05
N ILE A 351 14.26 -4.89 2.17
CA ILE A 351 14.54 -4.70 0.73
C ILE A 351 13.44 -3.84 0.10
N THR A 352 12.17 -4.14 0.39
CA THR A 352 11.00 -3.38 -0.08
C THR A 352 11.06 -1.94 0.43
N THR A 353 11.34 -1.73 1.72
CA THR A 353 11.46 -0.39 2.32
C THR A 353 12.59 0.42 1.66
N ALA A 354 13.75 -0.19 1.45
CA ALA A 354 14.88 0.46 0.81
C ALA A 354 14.57 0.86 -0.64
N PHE A 355 13.90 -0.04 -1.40
CA PHE A 355 13.49 0.24 -2.77
C PHE A 355 12.50 1.41 -2.83
N VAL A 356 11.48 1.42 -1.98
CA VAL A 356 10.51 2.53 -1.89
C VAL A 356 11.22 3.84 -1.52
N ALA A 357 12.15 3.79 -0.57
CA ALA A 357 12.88 4.96 -0.13
C ALA A 357 13.78 5.57 -1.24
N GLU A 358 14.46 4.73 -2.03
CA GLU A 358 15.23 5.20 -3.18
C GLU A 358 14.31 5.68 -4.32
N TRP A 359 13.22 4.98 -4.60
CA TRP A 359 12.23 5.40 -5.60
C TRP A 359 11.65 6.78 -5.30
N MET A 360 11.39 7.05 -4.03
CA MET A 360 10.84 8.33 -3.56
C MET A 360 11.92 9.38 -3.27
N ASP A 361 13.19 9.09 -3.57
CA ASP A 361 14.35 10.00 -3.38
C ASP A 361 14.42 10.54 -1.93
N LEU A 362 14.47 9.64 -0.95
CA LEU A 362 14.39 9.96 0.48
C LEU A 362 15.75 10.07 1.19
N GLU A 363 16.89 10.05 0.46
CA GLU A 363 18.20 10.27 1.08
C GLU A 363 18.24 11.64 1.77
N GLY A 364 18.69 11.65 3.03
CA GLY A 364 18.78 12.86 3.86
C GLY A 364 17.48 13.30 4.54
N TYR A 365 16.35 12.59 4.32
CA TYR A 365 15.06 12.93 4.96
C TYR A 365 14.69 12.00 6.11
N PHE A 366 15.34 10.86 6.25
CA PHE A 366 15.13 10.00 7.40
C PHE A 366 15.51 10.72 8.69
N PRO A 367 14.76 10.51 9.80
CA PRO A 367 15.15 11.04 11.10
C PRO A 367 16.53 10.51 11.48
N ALA A 368 17.37 11.35 12.06
CA ALA A 368 18.61 10.87 12.67
C ALA A 368 18.30 9.76 13.66
N ALA A 369 19.06 8.67 13.63
CA ALA A 369 18.90 7.58 14.58
C ALA A 369 18.84 8.15 16.01
N LYS A 370 17.73 7.99 16.69
CA LYS A 370 17.64 8.33 18.11
C LYS A 370 18.73 7.52 18.79
N LYS A 371 19.76 8.19 19.36
CA LYS A 371 20.66 7.48 20.29
C LYS A 371 19.78 6.69 21.23
N GLN A 372 19.93 5.38 21.28
CA GLN A 372 19.28 4.55 22.28
C GLN A 372 19.73 5.02 23.68
N VAL A 373 19.09 6.04 24.20
CA VAL A 373 19.08 6.34 25.61
C VAL A 373 18.14 5.26 26.18
N GLY A 374 18.73 4.38 26.97
CA GLY A 374 18.22 3.08 27.35
C GLY A 374 16.72 3.08 27.68
N ARG A 375 16.00 2.22 26.98
CA ARG A 375 14.58 1.86 27.21
C ARG A 375 14.29 1.43 28.67
N ALA A 376 15.34 1.14 29.47
CA ALA A 376 15.25 0.81 30.86
C ALA A 376 14.87 1.99 31.79
N ALA A 377 15.00 3.24 31.33
CA ALA A 377 14.66 4.40 32.16
C ALA A 377 13.21 4.90 31.94
N GLU A 378 12.59 4.55 30.81
CA GLU A 378 11.22 4.99 30.48
C GLU A 378 10.15 4.02 31.02
N GLU A 379 10.48 2.73 31.18
CA GLU A 379 9.59 1.74 31.87
C GLU A 379 9.54 1.89 33.38
N ALA A 380 10.57 2.44 34.00
CA ALA A 380 10.60 2.65 35.44
C ALA A 380 9.79 3.89 35.89
N GLY A 381 9.46 4.80 35.01
CA GLY A 381 8.69 6.03 35.29
C GLY A 381 7.17 5.90 35.08
N ARG A 382 6.69 4.84 34.46
CA ARG A 382 5.26 4.64 34.14
C ARG A 382 4.58 3.69 35.14
N LYS A 383 4.68 3.99 36.43
CA LYS A 383 3.75 3.41 37.43
C LYS A 383 2.58 4.37 37.60
N THR A 384 1.40 3.86 37.18
CA THR A 384 0.06 4.25 37.61
C THR A 384 -0.37 5.70 37.40
N GLU A 385 -0.79 6.03 36.19
CA GLU A 385 -1.98 6.85 36.00
C GLU A 385 -2.91 6.13 35.00
N LEU A 386 -4.09 5.77 35.48
CA LEU A 386 -5.21 5.31 34.66
C LEU A 386 -5.55 6.41 33.64
N PRO A 387 -5.69 6.11 32.35
CA PRO A 387 -6.13 7.13 31.41
C PRO A 387 -7.56 7.53 31.75
N ALA A 388 -7.70 8.79 32.11
CA ALA A 388 -8.99 9.43 32.21
C ALA A 388 -9.60 9.51 30.81
N THR A 389 -10.68 8.76 30.64
CA THR A 389 -11.81 8.98 29.74
C THR A 389 -11.55 9.13 28.23
N LEU A 390 -12.03 8.16 27.51
CA LEU A 390 -12.57 8.22 26.13
C LEU A 390 -13.40 9.52 25.93
N GLN A 391 -12.87 10.51 25.27
CA GLN A 391 -13.57 11.81 25.19
C GLN A 391 -13.61 12.48 23.83
N ASP A 392 -13.13 11.92 22.71
CA ASP A 392 -13.34 12.60 21.43
C ASP A 392 -13.51 11.63 20.26
N TRP A 393 -14.76 11.36 19.88
CA TRP A 393 -15.10 10.73 18.62
C TRP A 393 -15.43 11.81 17.58
N ARG A 394 -14.65 11.85 16.49
CA ARG A 394 -14.92 12.73 15.35
C ARG A 394 -15.53 11.94 14.21
N LEU A 395 -16.80 12.17 13.95
CA LEU A 395 -17.50 11.68 12.76
C LEU A 395 -17.48 12.73 11.66
N ARG A 396 -16.90 12.43 10.52
CA ARG A 396 -16.89 13.33 9.36
C ARG A 396 -17.88 12.82 8.31
N CYS A 397 -18.88 13.61 7.99
CA CYS A 397 -19.76 13.33 6.86
C CYS A 397 -19.11 13.88 5.58
N VAL A 398 -18.72 13.01 4.66
CA VAL A 398 -18.01 13.36 3.43
C VAL A 398 -18.91 14.11 2.43
N TYR A 399 -20.25 13.97 2.55
CA TYR A 399 -21.19 14.57 1.62
C TYR A 399 -21.72 15.96 2.00
N CYS A 400 -21.60 16.40 3.25
CA CYS A 400 -22.19 17.68 3.68
C CYS A 400 -21.21 18.67 4.27
N GLY A 401 -19.92 18.38 4.33
CA GLY A 401 -18.89 19.29 4.85
C GLY A 401 -19.04 19.66 6.34
N THR A 402 -19.81 18.89 7.11
CA THR A 402 -20.11 19.17 8.52
C THR A 402 -19.37 18.16 9.42
N VAL A 403 -18.66 18.67 10.42
CA VAL A 403 -17.96 17.86 11.44
C VAL A 403 -18.79 17.83 12.71
N TYR A 404 -19.07 16.63 13.22
CA TYR A 404 -19.75 16.42 14.51
C TYR A 404 -18.70 16.04 15.55
N ILE A 405 -18.66 16.75 16.67
CA ILE A 405 -17.77 16.45 17.79
C ILE A 405 -18.64 16.14 19.01
N LEU A 406 -18.42 14.97 19.60
CA LEU A 406 -19.08 14.54 20.84
C LEU A 406 -18.13 14.82 22.00
N VAL A 407 -18.48 15.76 22.88
CA VAL A 407 -17.74 16.07 24.11
C VAL A 407 -18.72 15.97 25.27
N ASN A 408 -18.43 15.13 26.26
CA ASN A 408 -19.24 14.99 27.48
C ASN A 408 -20.73 14.77 27.23
N GLN A 409 -21.09 13.84 26.31
CA GLN A 409 -22.48 13.57 25.90
C GLN A 409 -23.22 14.73 25.22
N GLN A 410 -22.53 15.79 24.81
CA GLN A 410 -23.10 16.87 24.03
C GLN A 410 -22.55 16.85 22.60
N ILE A 411 -23.44 16.95 21.61
CA ILE A 411 -23.07 17.02 20.19
C ILE A 411 -22.86 18.48 19.81
N SER A 412 -21.66 18.84 19.38
CA SER A 412 -21.35 20.16 18.81
C SER A 412 -21.19 20.04 17.29
N ILE A 413 -21.85 20.93 16.56
CA ILE A 413 -21.86 20.94 15.10
C ILE A 413 -20.96 22.09 14.62
N TYR A 414 -19.93 21.75 13.85
CA TYR A 414 -19.06 22.71 13.20
C TYR A 414 -19.18 22.58 11.68
N LYS A 415 -19.49 23.70 11.02
CA LYS A 415 -19.39 23.79 9.56
C LYS A 415 -17.93 24.09 9.20
N ALA A 416 -17.35 23.37 8.29
CA ALA A 416 -16.03 23.71 7.77
C ALA A 416 -16.10 25.11 7.15
N ALA A 417 -15.40 26.06 7.75
CA ALA A 417 -15.36 27.43 7.24
C ALA A 417 -14.44 27.45 6.02
N ASP A 418 -15.00 27.93 4.92
CA ASP A 418 -14.24 28.42 3.79
C ASP A 418 -13.38 29.60 4.24
N ARG A 419 -12.10 29.65 3.94
CA ARG A 419 -11.13 30.63 4.43
C ARG A 419 -11.27 32.01 3.73
N SER A 420 -12.46 32.49 3.51
CA SER A 420 -12.64 33.83 2.91
C SER A 420 -13.89 34.59 3.31
N ALA A 421 -14.44 34.38 4.49
CA ALA A 421 -15.47 35.32 4.97
C ALA A 421 -15.58 35.34 6.49
N SER A 422 -15.31 36.47 7.08
CA SER A 422 -15.71 36.82 8.43
C SER A 422 -17.23 36.91 8.48
N SER A 423 -17.91 35.99 9.16
CA SER A 423 -19.35 36.09 9.42
C SER A 423 -19.73 35.44 10.75
N PRO A 424 -20.76 35.99 11.44
CA PRO A 424 -20.96 35.88 12.86
C PRO A 424 -21.54 34.54 13.30
N ILE A 425 -21.18 34.14 14.51
CA ILE A 425 -21.69 32.96 15.22
C ILE A 425 -23.15 33.14 15.54
N TYR A 426 -24.04 32.40 14.90
CA TYR A 426 -25.44 32.31 15.29
C TYR A 426 -25.62 31.38 16.48
N HIS A 427 -25.98 31.92 17.64
CA HIS A 427 -26.45 31.16 18.79
C HIS A 427 -27.92 30.79 18.59
N LEU A 428 -28.21 29.54 18.33
CA LEU A 428 -29.56 28.98 18.33
C LEU A 428 -30.01 28.68 19.77
N SER A 429 -31.26 28.96 20.09
CA SER A 429 -31.82 28.69 21.41
C SER A 429 -31.90 27.16 21.70
N PRO A 430 -31.89 26.75 23.00
CA PRO A 430 -31.84 25.34 23.37
C PRO A 430 -33.01 24.47 22.87
N SER A 431 -34.18 25.06 22.62
CA SER A 431 -35.36 24.35 22.14
C SER A 431 -35.31 23.98 20.66
N HIS A 432 -34.69 24.80 19.82
CA HIS A 432 -34.52 24.52 18.39
C HIS A 432 -33.44 23.47 18.12
N ARG A 433 -32.42 23.37 18.99
CA ARG A 433 -31.34 22.37 18.88
C ARG A 433 -31.83 20.94 19.12
N LYS A 434 -32.75 20.75 20.10
CA LYS A 434 -33.29 19.39 20.39
C LYS A 434 -34.13 18.85 19.24
N THR A 435 -34.94 19.69 18.58
CA THR A 435 -35.82 19.25 17.51
C THR A 435 -35.06 18.91 16.23
N GLN A 436 -34.00 19.62 15.91
CA GLN A 436 -33.18 19.33 14.72
C GLN A 436 -32.29 18.12 14.90
N VAL A 437 -31.71 17.93 16.09
CA VAL A 437 -30.90 16.76 16.44
C VAL A 437 -31.77 15.49 16.47
N LEU A 438 -32.98 15.56 17.03
CA LEU A 438 -33.92 14.44 17.01
C LEU A 438 -34.36 14.06 15.60
N ARG A 439 -34.63 15.03 14.70
CA ARG A 439 -34.96 14.74 13.30
C ARG A 439 -33.82 14.06 12.55
N ASN A 440 -32.58 14.50 12.78
CA ASN A 440 -31.42 13.90 12.12
C ASN A 440 -31.06 12.52 12.70
N LEU A 441 -31.21 12.31 14.01
CA LEU A 441 -31.06 10.98 14.64
C LEU A 441 -32.14 10.02 14.20
N THR A 442 -33.38 10.48 14.04
CA THR A 442 -34.48 9.65 13.53
C THR A 442 -34.22 9.22 12.09
N ALA A 443 -33.68 10.12 11.23
CA ALA A 443 -33.31 9.78 9.86
C ALA A 443 -32.17 8.75 9.80
N ILE A 444 -31.16 8.85 10.67
CA ILE A 444 -30.06 7.88 10.77
C ILE A 444 -30.54 6.53 11.31
N LEU A 445 -31.40 6.53 12.33
CA LEU A 445 -31.97 5.30 12.88
C LEU A 445 -32.91 4.60 11.89
N VAL A 446 -33.71 5.36 11.13
CA VAL A 446 -34.56 4.80 10.06
C VAL A 446 -33.69 4.21 8.94
N TRP A 447 -32.58 4.82 8.60
CA TRP A 447 -31.66 4.27 7.59
C TRP A 447 -30.92 3.02 8.09
N ILE A 448 -30.49 2.98 9.35
CA ILE A 448 -29.89 1.80 9.99
C ILE A 448 -30.92 0.69 10.09
N GLN A 449 -32.16 0.99 10.47
CA GLN A 449 -33.24 0.01 10.60
C GLN A 449 -33.68 -0.55 9.23
N ALA A 450 -33.74 0.28 8.19
CA ALA A 450 -33.98 -0.16 6.81
C ALA A 450 -32.86 -1.05 6.28
N SER A 451 -31.59 -0.76 6.65
CA SER A 451 -30.43 -1.58 6.29
C SER A 451 -30.46 -2.93 7.02
N THR A 452 -30.83 -2.96 8.31
CA THR A 452 -30.94 -4.22 9.09
C THR A 452 -32.15 -5.06 8.70
N GLU A 453 -33.29 -4.45 8.30
CA GLU A 453 -34.45 -5.20 7.79
C GLU A 453 -34.18 -5.81 6.40
N HIS A 454 -33.36 -5.17 5.56
CA HIS A 454 -32.92 -5.77 4.30
C HIS A 454 -32.04 -7.01 4.54
N TYR A 455 -31.16 -6.96 5.54
CA TYR A 455 -30.33 -8.12 5.95
C TYR A 455 -31.17 -9.22 6.65
N SER A 456 -32.16 -8.86 7.44
CA SER A 456 -33.02 -9.85 8.14
C SER A 456 -33.99 -10.58 7.21
N LYS A 457 -34.48 -9.93 6.15
CA LYS A 457 -35.35 -10.60 5.14
C LYS A 457 -34.59 -11.54 4.21
N ALA A 458 -33.27 -11.34 4.05
CA ALA A 458 -32.43 -12.28 3.33
C ALA A 458 -32.09 -13.55 4.14
N ALA A 459 -32.29 -13.53 5.48
CA ALA A 459 -31.95 -14.63 6.36
C ALA A 459 -33.14 -15.56 6.72
N MET A 460 -34.37 -15.26 6.26
CA MET A 460 -35.56 -16.09 6.48
C MET A 460 -36.16 -16.55 5.16
N VAL A 461 -35.52 -17.45 4.46
CA VAL A 461 -36.13 -18.37 3.52
C VAL A 461 -35.79 -19.78 3.98
N ASN A 462 -36.83 -20.44 4.41
CA ASN A 462 -37.02 -21.72 5.07
C ASN A 462 -36.21 -22.92 4.56
N PRO A 463 -35.82 -23.84 5.46
CA PRO A 463 -35.42 -25.20 5.08
C PRO A 463 -36.62 -26.14 5.15
N THR A 464 -37.31 -26.40 4.05
CA THR A 464 -38.07 -27.64 3.81
C THR A 464 -38.53 -27.69 2.36
N GLN A 465 -37.82 -28.40 1.54
CA GLN A 465 -38.21 -29.50 0.64
C GLN A 465 -36.98 -29.97 -0.14
#